data_e268fc45022e82cc05d284147d4e1164
#
_entry.id   e268fc45022e82cc05d284147d4e1164
#
_cell.length_a   1.000
_cell.length_b   1.000
_cell.length_c   1.000
_cell.angle_alpha   90.00
_cell.angle_beta   90.00
_cell.angle_gamma   90.00
#
_symmetry.space_group_name_H-M   'P 1'
#
loop_
_entity.id
_entity.type
_entity.pdbx_description
1 polymer ?
#
loop_
_entity_poly.entity_id
_entity_poly.type
_entity_poly.pdbx_seq_one_letter_code
_entity_poly.pdbx_strand_id
1 'polypeptide(L)'
;MRESGILMPVSSLPGPYGIGCFGAEALKFVDFLAAAGQHIWQLLPLSPTGYGDSPYQSCSAFAGNPYFIDLDALKADGLLTAAQLKAEKWGDDPLSVDYGTLYTSRYKVLRTAYAAWREKYAGLHGCAHYYPDDYYAFALANDSWLNDYALYMALKTANGMKSWTEWPREYRLRDAAALAKFAAEQEEEIGFWKFLQYEFATQWKKVKDYANKKGVKILGDIPIYVSADSVDAWVGGELFELDAQGSFARVAGCPPDYFSADGQLWGNPLYNWPYHKQTGYVWWIRRVRHALGIYDLLRIDHFRGFDTYWAIPAGSPTACTGKWEIGPRMDLFHALEAALGKLPIIAEDLGELFPSVRELLADSTFPGMKVLQFAFGGGDNEYLPHNYVKNSVVYPGTHDNTTLTDWWENAATGKEKANAAAYLHLTPCKPTAKEVAAVKPDAARIALLRAALGSVADRAIIPMPDWLGLGAEAHLNTPGKLGGNWTWRAAEGFDAEPLASRIQAECEVYCRAKEPVEKEEKTSN
;
A
#
# COMPACT_ATOMS: atom_id res chain seq x y z
N MET A 1 -12.16 -7.92 -20.49
CA MET A 1 -11.44 -6.76 -21.08
C MET A 1 -10.01 -6.87 -20.63
N ARG A 2 -9.04 -6.59 -21.50
CA ARG A 2 -7.62 -6.60 -21.12
C ARG A 2 -7.27 -5.21 -20.60
N GLU A 3 -6.77 -5.11 -19.39
CA GLU A 3 -6.43 -3.83 -18.75
C GLU A 3 -4.92 -3.72 -18.53
N SER A 4 -4.38 -2.52 -18.59
CA SER A 4 -3.03 -2.19 -18.13
C SER A 4 -3.08 -1.19 -16.99
N GLY A 5 -2.03 -1.16 -16.18
CA GLY A 5 -1.88 -0.20 -15.09
C GLY A 5 -0.42 0.02 -14.73
N ILE A 6 -0.22 1.04 -13.92
CA ILE A 6 1.10 1.41 -13.40
C ILE A 6 1.07 1.34 -11.87
N LEU A 7 2.08 0.67 -11.28
CA LEU A 7 2.36 0.73 -9.87
C LEU A 7 3.26 1.94 -9.60
N MET A 8 2.74 2.89 -8.81
CA MET A 8 3.47 4.09 -8.39
C MET A 8 2.97 4.53 -7.03
N PRO A 9 3.76 4.37 -5.95
CA PRO A 9 3.39 4.86 -4.63
C PRO A 9 3.18 6.37 -4.63
N VAL A 10 2.23 6.88 -3.84
CA VAL A 10 2.06 8.32 -3.67
C VAL A 10 3.34 8.96 -3.13
N SER A 11 4.02 8.30 -2.18
CA SER A 11 5.30 8.76 -1.61
C SER A 11 6.38 9.00 -2.66
N SER A 12 6.32 8.26 -3.78
CA SER A 12 7.31 8.33 -4.87
C SER A 12 7.03 9.44 -5.90
N LEU A 13 5.91 10.15 -5.81
CA LEU A 13 5.65 11.32 -6.65
C LEU A 13 6.63 12.45 -6.30
N PRO A 14 7.05 13.28 -7.29
CA PRO A 14 7.84 14.45 -7.01
C PRO A 14 7.06 15.47 -6.16
N GLY A 15 7.75 16.50 -5.70
CA GLY A 15 7.13 17.59 -4.95
C GLY A 15 8.11 18.26 -3.99
N PRO A 16 7.82 19.50 -3.57
CA PRO A 16 8.77 20.35 -2.86
C PRO A 16 8.93 20.00 -1.37
N TYR A 17 8.07 19.15 -0.81
CA TYR A 17 8.01 18.91 0.64
C TYR A 17 8.50 17.52 1.05
N GLY A 18 9.52 17.01 0.37
CA GLY A 18 10.29 15.82 0.75
C GLY A 18 9.61 14.47 0.52
N ILE A 19 8.32 14.45 0.14
CA ILE A 19 7.54 13.25 -0.17
C ILE A 19 6.41 13.62 -1.14
N GLY A 20 5.97 12.67 -1.95
CA GLY A 20 4.77 12.82 -2.76
C GLY A 20 3.51 12.95 -1.90
N CYS A 21 2.54 13.73 -2.37
CA CYS A 21 1.30 14.02 -1.65
C CYS A 21 0.10 14.13 -2.61
N PHE A 22 -1.10 14.39 -2.06
CA PHE A 22 -2.36 14.50 -2.82
C PHE A 22 -2.54 15.85 -3.53
N GLY A 23 -1.43 16.48 -3.91
CA GLY A 23 -1.39 17.78 -4.56
C GLY A 23 -1.37 17.71 -6.09
N ALA A 24 -0.84 18.78 -6.67
CA ALA A 24 -0.81 18.95 -8.13
C ALA A 24 -0.11 17.80 -8.86
N GLU A 25 0.96 17.23 -8.29
CA GLU A 25 1.71 16.15 -8.92
C GLU A 25 0.91 14.84 -8.99
N ALA A 26 0.05 14.57 -8.00
CA ALA A 26 -0.86 13.43 -8.07
C ALA A 26 -1.90 13.60 -9.20
N LEU A 27 -2.42 14.81 -9.40
CA LEU A 27 -3.36 15.09 -10.49
C LEU A 27 -2.67 15.03 -11.85
N LYS A 28 -1.44 15.55 -11.99
CA LYS A 28 -0.62 15.41 -13.21
C LYS A 28 -0.34 13.94 -13.53
N PHE A 29 -0.04 13.13 -12.51
CA PHE A 29 0.17 11.71 -12.72
C PHE A 29 -1.10 11.00 -13.21
N VAL A 30 -2.27 11.38 -12.73
CA VAL A 30 -3.56 10.90 -13.27
C VAL A 30 -3.72 11.30 -14.74
N ASP A 31 -3.38 12.54 -15.12
CA ASP A 31 -3.41 12.99 -16.51
C ASP A 31 -2.43 12.20 -17.38
N PHE A 32 -1.23 11.93 -16.87
CA PHE A 32 -0.23 11.08 -17.53
C PHE A 32 -0.77 9.65 -17.74
N LEU A 33 -1.37 9.02 -16.71
CA LEU A 33 -1.98 7.70 -16.83
C LEU A 33 -3.06 7.65 -17.90
N ALA A 34 -3.92 8.68 -17.94
CA ALA A 34 -4.96 8.78 -18.94
C ALA A 34 -4.37 8.94 -20.36
N ALA A 35 -3.35 9.79 -20.52
CA ALA A 35 -2.63 9.98 -21.79
C ALA A 35 -1.87 8.72 -22.24
N ALA A 36 -1.32 7.95 -21.27
CA ALA A 36 -0.65 6.68 -21.51
C ALA A 36 -1.62 5.50 -21.74
N GLY A 37 -2.93 5.75 -21.83
CA GLY A 37 -3.94 4.73 -22.06
C GLY A 37 -4.09 3.72 -20.93
N GLN A 38 -3.75 4.11 -19.68
CA GLN A 38 -3.79 3.20 -18.54
C GLN A 38 -5.19 3.17 -17.90
N HIS A 39 -5.56 1.97 -17.42
CA HIS A 39 -6.84 1.75 -16.73
C HIS A 39 -6.72 1.83 -15.21
N ILE A 40 -5.51 1.57 -14.67
CA ILE A 40 -5.30 1.33 -13.25
C ILE A 40 -4.06 2.09 -12.77
N TRP A 41 -4.23 2.82 -11.67
CA TRP A 41 -3.15 3.28 -10.81
C TRP A 41 -3.07 2.37 -9.59
N GLN A 42 -2.02 1.56 -9.47
CA GLN A 42 -1.79 0.77 -8.28
C GLN A 42 -0.95 1.55 -7.28
N LEU A 43 -1.45 1.58 -6.05
CA LEU A 43 -0.82 2.18 -4.88
C LEU A 43 -0.30 1.11 -3.92
N LEU A 44 0.58 1.50 -3.02
CA LEU A 44 0.86 0.80 -1.77
C LEU A 44 -0.14 1.27 -0.70
N PRO A 45 -0.20 0.60 0.49
CA PRO A 45 -1.11 1.02 1.55
C PRO A 45 -0.96 2.50 1.89
N LEU A 46 -2.08 3.22 1.96
CA LEU A 46 -2.11 4.65 2.29
C LEU A 46 -2.16 4.90 3.80
N SER A 47 -1.97 3.87 4.62
CA SER A 47 -2.00 3.94 6.08
C SER A 47 -0.75 4.60 6.65
N PRO A 48 -0.81 5.16 7.89
CA PRO A 48 0.35 5.75 8.54
C PRO A 48 1.49 4.75 8.66
N THR A 49 2.71 5.20 8.39
CA THR A 49 3.92 4.40 8.60
C THR A 49 4.40 4.53 10.05
N GLY A 50 4.94 3.44 10.59
CA GLY A 50 5.57 3.40 11.90
C GLY A 50 7.10 3.34 11.81
N TYR A 51 7.73 2.74 12.81
CA TYR A 51 9.17 2.49 12.80
C TYR A 51 9.56 1.57 11.62
N GLY A 52 10.56 1.99 10.84
CA GLY A 52 11.00 1.30 9.63
C GLY A 52 10.28 1.76 8.35
N ASP A 53 9.41 2.76 8.45
CA ASP A 53 8.76 3.48 7.33
C ASP A 53 7.93 2.61 6.38
N SER A 54 7.72 1.33 6.72
CA SER A 54 6.94 0.40 5.92
C SER A 54 5.45 0.74 5.92
N PRO A 55 4.81 0.87 4.75
CA PRO A 55 3.37 1.06 4.66
C PRO A 55 2.56 -0.16 5.10
N TYR A 56 3.21 -1.34 5.23
CA TYR A 56 2.59 -2.58 5.69
C TYR A 56 2.62 -2.76 7.22
N GLN A 57 3.38 -1.90 7.94
CA GLN A 57 3.47 -1.90 9.40
C GLN A 57 2.81 -0.64 9.97
N SER A 58 1.51 -0.50 9.74
CA SER A 58 0.76 0.68 10.16
C SER A 58 0.24 0.59 11.59
N CYS A 59 0.18 1.74 12.26
CA CYS A 59 -0.46 1.87 13.57
C CYS A 59 -2.01 1.83 13.51
N SER A 60 -2.60 1.74 12.33
CA SER A 60 -4.06 1.60 12.14
C SER A 60 -4.40 0.94 10.80
N ALA A 61 -5.41 0.06 10.81
CA ALA A 61 -5.98 -0.53 9.60
C ALA A 61 -6.97 0.41 8.88
N PHE A 62 -7.30 1.57 9.45
CA PHE A 62 -8.32 2.50 8.95
C PHE A 62 -7.77 3.89 8.66
N ALA A 63 -6.82 4.38 9.45
CA ALA A 63 -6.31 5.73 9.32
C ALA A 63 -5.44 5.92 8.06
N GLY A 64 -5.50 7.13 7.50
CA GLY A 64 -4.65 7.55 6.40
C GLY A 64 -3.35 8.21 6.87
N ASN A 65 -2.30 8.13 6.07
CA ASN A 65 -0.98 8.66 6.37
C ASN A 65 -0.94 10.20 6.25
N PRO A 66 -0.70 10.93 7.34
CA PRO A 66 -0.62 12.40 7.31
C PRO A 66 0.48 12.95 6.40
N TYR A 67 1.47 12.14 6.04
CA TYR A 67 2.52 12.55 5.09
C TYR A 67 1.97 12.84 3.69
N PHE A 68 0.81 12.31 3.32
CA PHE A 68 0.21 12.54 2.00
C PHE A 68 -0.68 13.78 1.92
N ILE A 69 -0.92 14.47 3.05
CA ILE A 69 -1.65 15.73 3.06
C ILE A 69 -0.86 16.78 2.26
N ASP A 70 -1.46 17.40 1.27
CA ASP A 70 -0.83 18.47 0.50
C ASP A 70 -0.76 19.78 1.29
N LEU A 71 0.45 20.28 1.52
CA LEU A 71 0.68 21.51 2.26
C LEU A 71 0.35 22.77 1.44
N ASP A 72 0.39 22.69 0.11
CA ASP A 72 -0.04 23.81 -0.74
C ASP A 72 -1.56 23.97 -0.71
N ALA A 73 -2.33 22.89 -0.59
CA ALA A 73 -3.77 22.97 -0.34
C ALA A 73 -4.06 23.68 1.00
N LEU A 74 -3.37 23.28 2.07
CA LEU A 74 -3.52 23.96 3.37
C LEU A 74 -3.12 25.44 3.32
N LYS A 75 -2.11 25.79 2.54
CA LYS A 75 -1.73 27.19 2.29
C LYS A 75 -2.81 27.93 1.49
N ALA A 76 -3.40 27.33 0.48
CA ALA A 76 -4.50 27.93 -0.29
C ALA A 76 -5.74 28.18 0.58
N ASP A 77 -6.00 27.31 1.56
CA ASP A 77 -7.10 27.45 2.54
C ASP A 77 -6.79 28.49 3.64
N GLY A 78 -5.61 29.12 3.60
CA GLY A 78 -5.16 30.12 4.55
C GLY A 78 -4.69 29.58 5.90
N LEU A 79 -4.45 28.27 5.99
CA LEU A 79 -4.00 27.61 7.23
C LEU A 79 -2.48 27.63 7.40
N LEU A 80 -1.75 27.87 6.30
CA LEU A 80 -0.30 27.99 6.27
C LEU A 80 0.14 29.18 5.43
N THR A 81 1.34 29.66 5.66
CA THR A 81 1.99 30.71 4.86
C THR A 81 3.20 30.12 4.11
N ALA A 82 3.58 30.74 2.98
CA ALA A 82 4.78 30.37 2.25
C ALA A 82 6.06 30.51 3.11
N ALA A 83 6.08 31.50 4.03
CA ALA A 83 7.21 31.71 4.95
C ALA A 83 7.39 30.54 5.92
N GLN A 84 6.28 30.01 6.47
CA GLN A 84 6.33 28.85 7.37
C GLN A 84 6.84 27.59 6.65
N LEU A 85 6.37 27.35 5.42
CA LEU A 85 6.83 26.21 4.61
C LEU A 85 8.32 26.32 4.22
N LYS A 86 8.78 27.54 3.90
CA LYS A 86 10.19 27.79 3.55
C LYS A 86 11.13 27.71 4.76
N ALA A 87 10.63 27.88 5.98
CA ALA A 87 11.44 27.81 7.19
C ALA A 87 11.83 26.39 7.59
N GLU A 88 11.15 25.37 7.03
CA GLU A 88 11.40 23.97 7.37
C GLU A 88 12.32 23.29 6.36
N LYS A 89 12.94 22.19 6.81
CA LYS A 89 13.74 21.29 5.96
C LYS A 89 12.88 20.12 5.51
N TRP A 90 13.11 19.67 4.27
CA TRP A 90 12.32 18.61 3.65
C TRP A 90 13.17 17.42 3.15
N GLY A 91 14.44 17.37 3.52
CA GLY A 91 15.46 16.47 2.98
C GLY A 91 16.36 17.17 1.98
N ASP A 92 17.54 16.60 1.74
CA ASP A 92 18.57 17.18 0.87
C ASP A 92 18.52 16.58 -0.55
N ASP A 93 17.95 15.38 -0.71
CA ASP A 93 17.84 14.68 -1.99
C ASP A 93 16.38 14.68 -2.49
N PRO A 94 16.07 15.34 -3.61
CA PRO A 94 14.72 15.35 -4.17
C PRO A 94 14.27 13.98 -4.71
N LEU A 95 15.20 13.05 -4.93
CA LEU A 95 14.92 11.70 -5.43
C LEU A 95 14.74 10.66 -4.31
N SER A 96 14.85 11.08 -3.07
CA SER A 96 14.73 10.19 -1.91
C SER A 96 13.92 10.82 -0.78
N VAL A 97 13.09 10.02 -0.12
CA VAL A 97 12.35 10.44 1.09
C VAL A 97 13.27 10.32 2.30
N ASP A 98 13.50 11.44 2.99
CA ASP A 98 14.13 11.47 4.30
C ASP A 98 13.06 11.45 5.40
N TYR A 99 12.64 10.25 5.81
CA TYR A 99 11.59 10.07 6.81
C TYR A 99 11.95 10.68 8.18
N GLY A 100 13.23 10.71 8.55
CA GLY A 100 13.69 11.32 9.80
C GLY A 100 13.45 12.82 9.82
N THR A 101 13.81 13.52 8.74
CA THR A 101 13.53 14.94 8.56
C THR A 101 12.03 15.20 8.46
N LEU A 102 11.28 14.38 7.71
CA LEU A 102 9.83 14.54 7.56
C LEU A 102 9.09 14.38 8.89
N TYR A 103 9.46 13.40 9.71
CA TYR A 103 8.86 13.19 11.01
C TYR A 103 8.87 14.47 11.87
N THR A 104 9.97 15.19 11.84
CA THR A 104 10.11 16.44 12.60
C THR A 104 9.40 17.61 11.91
N SER A 105 9.72 17.89 10.65
CA SER A 105 9.28 19.10 9.96
C SER A 105 7.80 19.05 9.61
N ARG A 106 7.30 17.90 9.14
CA ARG A 106 5.94 17.80 8.65
C ARG A 106 4.90 17.89 9.75
N TYR A 107 5.09 17.17 10.85
CA TYR A 107 4.16 17.28 11.98
C TYR A 107 4.17 18.66 12.62
N LYS A 108 5.31 19.35 12.67
CA LYS A 108 5.39 20.74 13.13
C LYS A 108 4.53 21.67 12.28
N VAL A 109 4.63 21.56 10.96
CA VAL A 109 3.83 22.36 10.02
C VAL A 109 2.34 22.01 10.11
N LEU A 110 2.00 20.73 10.21
CA LEU A 110 0.62 20.27 10.35
C LEU A 110 -0.02 20.76 11.66
N ARG A 111 0.74 20.82 12.76
CA ARG A 111 0.28 21.45 14.02
C ARG A 111 0.01 22.95 13.86
N THR A 112 0.85 23.64 13.11
CA THR A 112 0.61 25.07 12.78
C THR A 112 -0.67 25.23 11.97
N ALA A 113 -0.91 24.36 10.99
CA ALA A 113 -2.15 24.37 10.21
C ALA A 113 -3.38 24.09 11.08
N TYR A 114 -3.29 23.12 12.00
CA TYR A 114 -4.37 22.81 12.93
C TYR A 114 -4.71 23.98 13.86
N ALA A 115 -3.69 24.65 14.40
CA ALA A 115 -3.90 25.84 15.24
C ALA A 115 -4.63 26.95 14.46
N ALA A 116 -4.20 27.24 13.23
CA ALA A 116 -4.86 28.21 12.35
C ALA A 116 -6.30 27.78 11.98
N TRP A 117 -6.53 26.48 11.76
CA TRP A 117 -7.85 25.94 11.49
C TRP A 117 -8.80 26.11 12.68
N ARG A 118 -8.35 25.82 13.89
CA ARG A 118 -9.13 26.06 15.11
C ARG A 118 -9.47 27.56 15.28
N GLU A 119 -8.50 28.44 15.08
CA GLU A 119 -8.69 29.88 15.18
C GLU A 119 -9.71 30.39 14.14
N LYS A 120 -9.61 29.90 12.90
CA LYS A 120 -10.53 30.25 11.80
C LYS A 120 -11.99 29.96 12.13
N TYR A 121 -12.26 28.91 12.88
CA TYR A 121 -13.62 28.49 13.24
C TYR A 121 -14.01 28.83 14.69
N ALA A 122 -13.09 29.34 15.51
CA ALA A 122 -13.38 29.74 16.89
C ALA A 122 -14.43 30.84 16.95
N GLY A 123 -15.39 30.65 17.85
CA GLY A 123 -16.43 31.65 18.11
C GLY A 123 -17.51 31.77 17.04
N LEU A 124 -17.46 30.99 15.95
CA LEU A 124 -18.55 30.96 14.98
C LEU A 124 -19.82 30.37 15.62
N HIS A 125 -20.98 30.93 15.28
CA HIS A 125 -22.29 30.52 15.80
C HIS A 125 -22.41 30.56 17.35
N GLY A 126 -21.57 31.34 18.05
CA GLY A 126 -21.59 31.45 19.50
C GLY A 126 -21.03 30.24 20.26
N CYS A 127 -20.40 29.30 19.56
CA CYS A 127 -19.77 28.12 20.14
C CYS A 127 -18.25 28.32 20.25
N ALA A 128 -17.67 27.97 21.40
CA ALA A 128 -16.22 28.07 21.62
C ALA A 128 -15.43 27.11 20.69
N HIS A 129 -16.06 26.02 20.30
CA HIS A 129 -15.48 24.97 19.44
C HIS A 129 -16.46 24.61 18.32
N TYR A 130 -16.66 25.53 17.37
CA TYR A 130 -17.37 25.22 16.13
C TYR A 130 -16.39 24.69 15.08
N TYR A 131 -16.81 23.71 14.35
CA TYR A 131 -16.08 23.16 13.19
C TYR A 131 -17.00 23.14 11.98
N PRO A 132 -16.46 23.06 10.74
CA PRO A 132 -17.27 22.97 9.52
C PRO A 132 -18.23 21.76 9.53
N ASP A 133 -19.40 21.91 8.90
CA ASP A 133 -20.40 20.85 8.83
C ASP A 133 -19.87 19.57 8.16
N ASP A 134 -18.99 19.69 7.17
CA ASP A 134 -18.34 18.59 6.51
C ASP A 134 -17.33 17.85 7.42
N TYR A 135 -16.69 18.55 8.35
CA TYR A 135 -15.90 17.91 9.40
C TYR A 135 -16.77 17.07 10.34
N TYR A 136 -17.92 17.59 10.77
CA TYR A 136 -18.84 16.81 11.62
C TYR A 136 -19.41 15.61 10.87
N ALA A 137 -19.76 15.77 9.58
CA ALA A 137 -20.20 14.67 8.75
C ALA A 137 -19.11 13.59 8.59
N PHE A 138 -17.85 14.01 8.38
CA PHE A 138 -16.71 13.10 8.35
C PHE A 138 -16.53 12.37 9.69
N ALA A 139 -16.53 13.11 10.81
CA ALA A 139 -16.32 12.52 12.13
C ALA A 139 -17.41 11.49 12.47
N LEU A 140 -18.67 11.81 12.16
CA LEU A 140 -19.80 10.91 12.38
C LEU A 140 -19.70 9.64 11.48
N ALA A 141 -19.39 9.81 10.21
CA ALA A 141 -19.24 8.69 9.28
C ALA A 141 -18.08 7.73 9.68
N ASN A 142 -17.09 8.22 10.40
CA ASN A 142 -15.90 7.49 10.83
C ASN A 142 -15.84 7.21 12.34
N ASP A 143 -16.92 7.47 13.08
CA ASP A 143 -17.00 7.34 14.55
C ASP A 143 -16.52 5.96 15.04
N SER A 144 -16.76 4.93 14.26
CA SER A 144 -16.43 3.54 14.60
C SER A 144 -14.92 3.25 14.75
N TRP A 145 -14.03 4.15 14.31
CA TRP A 145 -12.58 3.99 14.42
C TRP A 145 -11.83 5.29 14.76
N LEU A 146 -12.34 6.45 14.34
CA LEU A 146 -11.64 7.73 14.41
C LEU A 146 -11.37 8.19 15.86
N ASN A 147 -12.32 7.98 16.75
CA ASN A 147 -12.18 8.35 18.17
C ASN A 147 -11.11 7.52 18.86
N ASP A 148 -11.13 6.20 18.67
CA ASP A 148 -10.11 5.29 19.21
C ASP A 148 -8.73 5.58 18.64
N TYR A 149 -8.62 5.82 17.32
CA TYR A 149 -7.36 6.18 16.68
C TYR A 149 -6.78 7.49 17.24
N ALA A 150 -7.59 8.54 17.34
CA ALA A 150 -7.12 9.84 17.83
C ALA A 150 -6.69 9.77 19.30
N LEU A 151 -7.43 9.03 20.14
CA LEU A 151 -7.08 8.78 21.52
C LEU A 151 -5.78 7.95 21.63
N TYR A 152 -5.64 6.90 20.83
CA TYR A 152 -4.42 6.08 20.75
C TYR A 152 -3.20 6.93 20.41
N MET A 153 -3.31 7.78 19.38
CA MET A 153 -2.20 8.63 18.95
C MET A 153 -1.85 9.71 19.99
N ALA A 154 -2.84 10.27 20.69
CA ALA A 154 -2.60 11.20 21.80
C ALA A 154 -1.88 10.51 22.95
N LEU A 155 -2.30 9.29 23.33
CA LEU A 155 -1.61 8.47 24.34
C LEU A 155 -0.19 8.14 23.90
N LYS A 156 -0.01 7.74 22.62
CA LYS A 156 1.30 7.43 22.06
C LYS A 156 2.25 8.63 22.13
N THR A 157 1.75 9.82 21.78
CA THR A 157 2.49 11.08 21.90
C THR A 157 2.89 11.35 23.35
N ALA A 158 1.95 11.24 24.29
CA ALA A 158 2.19 11.47 25.72
C ALA A 158 3.17 10.45 26.35
N ASN A 159 3.24 9.23 25.78
CA ASN A 159 4.18 8.19 26.21
C ASN A 159 5.48 8.14 25.37
N GLY A 160 5.83 9.23 24.67
CA GLY A 160 7.08 9.34 23.91
C GLY A 160 7.16 8.39 22.72
N MET A 161 6.05 8.15 22.04
CA MET A 161 5.91 7.27 20.88
C MET A 161 6.22 5.79 21.13
N LYS A 162 6.26 5.36 22.40
CA LYS A 162 6.44 3.95 22.77
C LYS A 162 5.27 3.10 22.33
N SER A 163 5.51 1.79 22.17
CA SER A 163 4.45 0.81 21.94
C SER A 163 3.40 0.84 23.07
N TRP A 164 2.13 0.63 22.71
CA TRP A 164 1.06 0.58 23.70
C TRP A 164 1.27 -0.54 24.75
N THR A 165 2.01 -1.59 24.42
CA THR A 165 2.37 -2.66 25.33
C THR A 165 3.29 -2.21 26.49
N GLU A 166 3.97 -1.06 26.31
CA GLU A 166 4.85 -0.45 27.30
C GLU A 166 4.19 0.70 28.10
N TRP A 167 2.93 1.04 27.79
CA TRP A 167 2.22 2.11 28.49
C TRP A 167 1.87 1.74 29.93
N PRO A 168 1.59 2.72 30.80
CA PRO A 168 1.01 2.48 32.12
C PRO A 168 -0.18 1.54 32.04
N ARG A 169 -0.33 0.69 33.05
CA ARG A 169 -1.28 -0.42 33.06
C ARG A 169 -2.71 0.03 32.77
N GLU A 170 -3.13 1.17 33.33
CA GLU A 170 -4.47 1.74 33.14
C GLU A 170 -4.76 2.11 31.68
N TYR A 171 -3.77 2.60 30.94
CA TYR A 171 -3.91 2.90 29.50
C TYR A 171 -3.77 1.65 28.65
N ARG A 172 -2.84 0.76 28.99
CA ARG A 172 -2.64 -0.50 28.27
C ARG A 172 -3.88 -1.39 28.32
N LEU A 173 -4.51 -1.51 29.49
CA LEU A 173 -5.70 -2.32 29.71
C LEU A 173 -7.02 -1.53 29.50
N ARG A 174 -6.94 -0.30 29.00
CA ARG A 174 -8.08 0.52 28.64
C ARG A 174 -9.05 0.77 29.81
N ASP A 175 -8.53 1.11 31.00
CA ASP A 175 -9.38 1.54 32.11
C ASP A 175 -10.24 2.74 31.71
N ALA A 176 -11.56 2.57 31.77
CA ALA A 176 -12.51 3.57 31.24
C ALA A 176 -12.39 4.93 31.94
N ALA A 177 -12.15 4.94 33.27
CA ALA A 177 -12.03 6.19 34.02
C ALA A 177 -10.72 6.92 33.70
N ALA A 178 -9.62 6.18 33.60
CA ALA A 178 -8.32 6.74 33.20
C ALA A 178 -8.35 7.30 31.79
N LEU A 179 -8.95 6.58 30.82
CA LEU A 179 -9.10 7.04 29.45
C LEU A 179 -10.01 8.27 29.34
N ALA A 180 -11.14 8.30 30.05
CA ALA A 180 -12.03 9.46 30.05
C ALA A 180 -11.34 10.72 30.63
N LYS A 181 -10.57 10.54 31.70
CA LYS A 181 -9.78 11.64 32.30
C LYS A 181 -8.73 12.13 31.32
N PHE A 182 -7.94 11.23 30.74
CA PHE A 182 -6.91 11.58 29.76
C PHE A 182 -7.51 12.30 28.54
N ALA A 183 -8.63 11.79 28.01
CA ALA A 183 -9.30 12.41 26.87
C ALA A 183 -9.75 13.84 27.15
N ALA A 184 -10.26 14.12 28.35
CA ALA A 184 -10.64 15.48 28.76
C ALA A 184 -9.41 16.41 28.92
N GLU A 185 -8.29 15.89 29.41
CA GLU A 185 -7.04 16.65 29.59
C GLU A 185 -6.30 16.89 28.26
N GLN A 186 -6.50 16.02 27.25
CA GLN A 186 -5.81 16.03 25.97
C GLN A 186 -6.73 16.28 24.77
N GLU A 187 -7.82 17.00 24.96
CA GLU A 187 -8.81 17.29 23.91
C GLU A 187 -8.17 17.91 22.66
N GLU A 188 -7.20 18.81 22.85
CA GLU A 188 -6.50 19.49 21.75
C GLU A 188 -5.67 18.51 20.92
N GLU A 189 -4.92 17.60 21.58
CA GLU A 189 -4.11 16.60 20.89
C GLU A 189 -4.98 15.60 20.14
N ILE A 190 -6.07 15.14 20.73
CA ILE A 190 -7.06 14.27 20.09
C ILE A 190 -7.68 14.97 18.89
N GLY A 191 -8.02 16.25 19.02
CA GLY A 191 -8.54 17.08 17.93
C GLY A 191 -7.56 17.21 16.77
N PHE A 192 -6.26 17.36 17.07
CA PHE A 192 -5.21 17.38 16.04
C PHE A 192 -5.19 16.10 15.19
N TRP A 193 -5.22 14.93 15.82
CA TRP A 193 -5.22 13.67 15.10
C TRP A 193 -6.49 13.45 14.26
N LYS A 194 -7.66 13.92 14.75
CA LYS A 194 -8.90 13.92 13.97
C LYS A 194 -8.84 14.86 12.76
N PHE A 195 -8.29 16.07 12.95
CA PHE A 195 -8.07 17.03 11.86
C PHE A 195 -7.19 16.44 10.75
N LEU A 196 -6.10 15.75 11.10
CA LEU A 196 -5.24 15.12 10.10
C LEU A 196 -6.01 14.08 9.26
N GLN A 197 -6.88 13.30 9.88
CA GLN A 197 -7.68 12.31 9.16
C GLN A 197 -8.76 12.96 8.28
N TYR A 198 -9.34 14.07 8.72
CA TYR A 198 -10.27 14.84 7.91
C TYR A 198 -9.58 15.45 6.68
N GLU A 199 -8.42 16.06 6.83
CA GLU A 199 -7.64 16.61 5.71
C GLU A 199 -7.21 15.51 4.73
N PHE A 200 -6.70 14.40 5.25
CA PHE A 200 -6.37 13.24 4.43
C PHE A 200 -7.57 12.78 3.58
N ALA A 201 -8.72 12.54 4.23
CA ALA A 201 -9.91 12.04 3.54
C ALA A 201 -10.43 13.03 2.49
N THR A 202 -10.45 14.32 2.82
CA THR A 202 -10.92 15.38 1.94
C THR A 202 -10.04 15.51 0.70
N GLN A 203 -8.72 15.50 0.88
CA GLN A 203 -7.78 15.64 -0.21
C GLN A 203 -7.69 14.36 -1.06
N TRP A 204 -7.66 13.19 -0.41
CA TRP A 204 -7.68 11.92 -1.13
C TRP A 204 -8.94 11.75 -2.00
N LYS A 205 -10.09 12.12 -1.46
CA LYS A 205 -11.34 12.09 -2.24
C LYS A 205 -11.23 12.90 -3.53
N LYS A 206 -10.61 14.08 -3.51
CA LYS A 206 -10.40 14.91 -4.71
C LYS A 206 -9.54 14.18 -5.74
N VAL A 207 -8.45 13.53 -5.32
CA VAL A 207 -7.56 12.76 -6.23
C VAL A 207 -8.29 11.55 -6.81
N LYS A 208 -8.99 10.77 -5.98
CA LYS A 208 -9.73 9.59 -6.43
C LYS A 208 -10.86 9.97 -7.40
N ASP A 209 -11.66 10.96 -7.06
CA ASP A 209 -12.75 11.43 -7.94
C ASP A 209 -12.19 11.91 -9.29
N TYR A 210 -11.03 12.60 -9.28
CA TYR A 210 -10.36 13.04 -10.50
C TYR A 210 -9.87 11.86 -11.33
N ALA A 211 -9.23 10.86 -10.70
CA ALA A 211 -8.80 9.64 -11.39
C ALA A 211 -9.99 8.90 -12.02
N ASN A 212 -11.08 8.72 -11.26
CA ASN A 212 -12.28 8.07 -11.77
C ASN A 212 -12.94 8.85 -12.92
N LYS A 213 -12.97 10.20 -12.83
CA LYS A 213 -13.47 11.06 -13.92
C LYS A 213 -12.64 10.89 -15.21
N LYS A 214 -11.34 10.69 -15.07
CA LYS A 214 -10.44 10.36 -16.20
C LYS A 214 -10.54 8.88 -16.61
N GLY A 215 -11.35 8.10 -15.91
CA GLY A 215 -11.59 6.66 -16.12
C GLY A 215 -10.39 5.80 -15.69
N VAL A 216 -9.56 6.30 -14.78
CA VAL A 216 -8.49 5.55 -14.11
C VAL A 216 -9.03 5.02 -12.79
N LYS A 217 -8.94 3.71 -12.57
CA LYS A 217 -9.30 3.04 -11.32
C LYS A 217 -8.10 3.05 -10.38
N ILE A 218 -8.38 3.20 -9.11
CA ILE A 218 -7.37 3.09 -8.04
C ILE A 218 -7.36 1.64 -7.53
N LEU A 219 -6.21 0.98 -7.66
CA LEU A 219 -5.96 -0.31 -7.02
C LEU A 219 -5.15 -0.07 -5.74
N GLY A 220 -5.82 -0.25 -4.61
CA GLY A 220 -5.18 -0.16 -3.30
C GLY A 220 -4.63 -1.49 -2.81
N ASP A 221 -3.99 -1.45 -1.66
CA ASP A 221 -3.34 -2.59 -1.04
C ASP A 221 -3.58 -2.58 0.48
N ILE A 222 -3.84 -3.76 1.06
CA ILE A 222 -3.89 -3.94 2.50
C ILE A 222 -3.14 -5.21 2.90
N PRO A 223 -2.30 -5.17 3.94
CA PRO A 223 -1.72 -6.38 4.51
C PRO A 223 -2.80 -7.22 5.21
N ILE A 224 -2.68 -8.55 5.17
CA ILE A 224 -3.59 -9.41 5.94
C ILE A 224 -3.54 -9.04 7.43
N TYR A 225 -2.35 -8.92 8.01
CA TYR A 225 -2.18 -8.63 9.44
C TYR A 225 -2.19 -7.12 9.73
N VAL A 226 -2.44 -6.80 11.00
CA VAL A 226 -2.19 -5.47 11.58
C VAL A 226 -0.85 -5.45 12.29
N SER A 227 -0.28 -4.27 12.52
CA SER A 227 0.92 -4.15 13.35
C SER A 227 0.61 -4.49 14.81
N ALA A 228 1.59 -5.08 15.51
CA ALA A 228 1.50 -5.28 16.96
C ALA A 228 1.33 -3.95 17.71
N ASP A 229 2.01 -2.90 17.25
CA ASP A 229 1.88 -1.54 17.77
C ASP A 229 0.84 -0.75 16.97
N SER A 230 -0.43 -1.14 17.09
CA SER A 230 -1.56 -0.51 16.42
C SER A 230 -2.74 -0.28 17.35
N VAL A 231 -3.57 0.68 17.00
CA VAL A 231 -4.85 0.90 17.67
C VAL A 231 -5.76 -0.32 17.56
N ASP A 232 -5.69 -1.04 16.44
CA ASP A 232 -6.49 -2.24 16.20
C ASP A 232 -6.19 -3.33 17.24
N ALA A 233 -4.90 -3.56 17.53
CA ALA A 233 -4.49 -4.52 18.56
C ALA A 233 -4.80 -4.01 19.97
N TRP A 234 -4.68 -2.71 20.23
CA TRP A 234 -4.97 -2.11 21.53
C TRP A 234 -6.47 -2.09 21.87
N VAL A 235 -7.33 -1.81 20.89
CA VAL A 235 -8.79 -1.75 21.07
C VAL A 235 -9.43 -3.12 20.99
N GLY A 236 -8.96 -3.94 20.05
CA GLY A 236 -9.58 -5.18 19.65
C GLY A 236 -8.99 -6.43 20.30
N GLY A 237 -8.65 -6.42 21.61
CA GLY A 237 -7.98 -7.53 22.28
C GLY A 237 -8.60 -8.91 22.03
N GLU A 238 -9.94 -9.01 21.88
CA GLU A 238 -10.63 -10.27 21.58
C GLU A 238 -10.50 -10.73 20.13
N LEU A 239 -10.16 -9.79 19.23
CA LEU A 239 -9.95 -10.06 17.79
C LEU A 239 -8.62 -10.78 17.52
N PHE A 240 -7.68 -10.72 18.48
CA PHE A 240 -6.33 -11.24 18.34
C PHE A 240 -6.02 -12.25 19.46
N GLU A 241 -4.96 -13.02 19.29
CA GLU A 241 -4.49 -13.97 20.29
C GLU A 241 -3.71 -13.26 21.41
N LEU A 242 -4.43 -12.47 22.23
CA LEU A 242 -3.90 -11.76 23.39
C LEU A 242 -4.31 -12.44 24.70
N ASP A 243 -3.42 -12.39 25.68
CA ASP A 243 -3.75 -12.76 27.05
C ASP A 243 -4.45 -11.63 27.82
N ALA A 244 -4.87 -11.89 29.04
CA ALA A 244 -5.53 -10.89 29.90
C ALA A 244 -4.63 -9.71 30.28
N GLN A 245 -3.33 -9.79 30.04
CA GLN A 245 -2.34 -8.75 30.26
C GLN A 245 -2.07 -7.93 28.99
N GLY A 246 -2.71 -8.28 27.86
CA GLY A 246 -2.50 -7.65 26.56
C GLY A 246 -1.19 -8.07 25.89
N SER A 247 -0.64 -9.22 26.26
CA SER A 247 0.55 -9.79 25.63
C SER A 247 0.17 -10.75 24.51
N PHE A 248 0.94 -10.78 23.42
CA PHE A 248 0.71 -11.71 22.33
C PHE A 248 1.15 -13.12 22.72
N ALA A 249 0.30 -14.11 22.49
CA ALA A 249 0.64 -15.52 22.70
C ALA A 249 1.49 -16.06 21.54
N ARG A 250 1.10 -15.71 20.33
CA ARG A 250 1.77 -16.10 19.08
C ARG A 250 1.76 -14.92 18.10
N VAL A 251 2.71 -14.95 17.15
CA VAL A 251 2.86 -13.92 16.12
C VAL A 251 2.99 -14.55 14.75
N ALA A 252 2.71 -13.74 13.71
CA ALA A 252 2.80 -14.15 12.32
C ALA A 252 4.24 -14.13 11.80
N GLY A 253 4.47 -14.94 10.77
CA GLY A 253 5.70 -14.98 10.00
C GLY A 253 5.60 -15.98 8.85
N CYS A 254 6.76 -16.33 8.29
CA CYS A 254 6.91 -17.39 7.30
C CYS A 254 7.90 -18.46 7.80
N PRO A 255 7.69 -19.73 7.43
CA PRO A 255 8.64 -20.78 7.78
C PRO A 255 10.00 -20.55 7.10
N PRO A 256 11.06 -21.25 7.58
CA PRO A 256 12.29 -21.37 6.83
C PRO A 256 12.06 -21.89 5.41
N ASP A 257 12.70 -21.26 4.45
CA ASP A 257 12.66 -21.61 3.04
C ASP A 257 14.05 -21.57 2.40
N TYR A 258 14.10 -21.70 1.07
CA TYR A 258 15.36 -21.64 0.32
C TYR A 258 16.04 -20.26 0.41
N PHE A 259 15.28 -19.19 0.63
CA PHE A 259 15.77 -17.82 0.68
C PHE A 259 16.15 -17.36 2.09
N SER A 260 15.52 -17.96 3.12
CA SER A 260 15.77 -17.64 4.53
C SER A 260 15.79 -18.89 5.39
N ALA A 261 16.99 -19.29 5.84
CA ALA A 261 17.17 -20.46 6.71
C ALA A 261 16.48 -20.32 8.08
N ASP A 262 16.27 -19.09 8.56
CA ASP A 262 15.60 -18.77 9.82
C ASP A 262 14.11 -18.45 9.63
N GLY A 263 13.62 -18.45 8.37
CA GLY A 263 12.31 -17.94 8.02
C GLY A 263 12.19 -16.44 8.22
N GLN A 264 10.96 -15.93 8.26
CA GLN A 264 10.68 -14.52 8.50
C GLN A 264 9.81 -14.35 9.73
N LEU A 265 10.28 -13.64 10.73
CA LEU A 265 9.55 -13.28 11.94
C LEU A 265 8.96 -11.87 11.75
N TRP A 266 7.68 -11.78 11.39
CA TRP A 266 7.02 -10.48 11.14
C TRP A 266 6.56 -9.80 12.42
N GLY A 267 6.22 -10.58 13.46
CA GLY A 267 5.81 -10.05 14.75
C GLY A 267 4.38 -9.51 14.83
N ASN A 268 3.60 -9.63 13.75
CA ASN A 268 2.20 -9.22 13.74
C ASN A 268 1.34 -10.15 14.61
N PRO A 269 0.31 -9.63 15.32
CA PRO A 269 -0.60 -10.46 16.10
C PRO A 269 -1.42 -11.37 15.18
N LEU A 270 -1.65 -12.61 15.64
CA LEU A 270 -2.54 -13.55 14.96
C LEU A 270 -4.00 -13.27 15.30
N TYR A 271 -4.89 -13.46 14.35
CA TYR A 271 -6.32 -13.32 14.55
C TYR A 271 -6.91 -14.47 15.36
N ASN A 272 -7.79 -14.16 16.30
CA ASN A 272 -8.65 -15.12 16.97
C ASN A 272 -9.82 -15.49 16.04
N TRP A 273 -9.56 -16.36 15.06
CA TRP A 273 -10.54 -16.73 14.04
C TRP A 273 -11.85 -17.33 14.62
N PRO A 274 -11.85 -18.10 15.73
CA PRO A 274 -13.07 -18.51 16.41
C PRO A 274 -13.95 -17.33 16.84
N TYR A 275 -13.35 -16.28 17.42
CA TYR A 275 -14.09 -15.09 17.83
C TYR A 275 -14.60 -14.28 16.61
N HIS A 276 -13.79 -14.14 15.57
CA HIS A 276 -14.23 -13.53 14.31
C HIS A 276 -15.44 -14.26 13.71
N LYS A 277 -15.43 -15.60 13.70
CA LYS A 277 -16.56 -16.40 13.22
C LYS A 277 -17.80 -16.21 14.09
N GLN A 278 -17.65 -16.24 15.41
CA GLN A 278 -18.73 -16.01 16.37
C GLN A 278 -19.41 -14.64 16.19
N THR A 279 -18.62 -13.61 15.87
CA THR A 279 -19.10 -12.24 15.64
C THR A 279 -19.49 -11.97 14.20
N GLY A 280 -19.56 -12.99 13.32
CA GLY A 280 -19.91 -12.85 11.91
C GLY A 280 -18.90 -12.05 11.10
N TYR A 281 -17.62 -12.07 11.48
CA TYR A 281 -16.52 -11.36 10.83
C TYR A 281 -16.73 -9.83 10.71
N VAL A 282 -17.48 -9.24 11.65
CA VAL A 282 -17.87 -7.81 11.57
C VAL A 282 -16.69 -6.85 11.44
N TRP A 283 -15.57 -7.14 12.10
CA TRP A 283 -14.37 -6.31 11.98
C TRP A 283 -13.77 -6.35 10.56
N TRP A 284 -13.68 -7.54 9.95
CA TRP A 284 -13.22 -7.70 8.57
C TRP A 284 -14.16 -7.06 7.55
N ILE A 285 -15.48 -7.17 7.76
CA ILE A 285 -16.48 -6.48 6.93
C ILE A 285 -16.28 -4.97 6.99
N ARG A 286 -16.04 -4.41 8.18
CA ARG A 286 -15.75 -2.97 8.35
C ARG A 286 -14.44 -2.58 7.66
N ARG A 287 -13.37 -3.36 7.83
CA ARG A 287 -12.06 -3.10 7.22
C ARG A 287 -12.13 -3.10 5.69
N VAL A 288 -12.73 -4.14 5.11
CA VAL A 288 -12.87 -4.22 3.64
C VAL A 288 -13.81 -3.15 3.09
N ARG A 289 -14.93 -2.87 3.78
CA ARG A 289 -15.83 -1.76 3.40
C ARG A 289 -15.11 -0.42 3.40
N HIS A 290 -14.33 -0.15 4.42
CA HIS A 290 -13.53 1.09 4.53
C HIS A 290 -12.51 1.17 3.38
N ALA A 291 -11.74 0.10 3.13
CA ALA A 291 -10.79 0.05 2.03
C ALA A 291 -11.45 0.26 0.67
N LEU A 292 -12.62 -0.34 0.40
CA LEU A 292 -13.38 -0.13 -0.84
C LEU A 292 -14.01 1.28 -0.94
N GLY A 293 -14.14 2.01 0.16
CA GLY A 293 -14.43 3.46 0.15
C GLY A 293 -13.26 4.28 -0.36
N ILE A 294 -12.04 3.86 -0.04
CA ILE A 294 -10.78 4.53 -0.41
C ILE A 294 -10.33 4.13 -1.82
N TYR A 295 -10.49 2.86 -2.22
CA TYR A 295 -10.01 2.27 -3.48
C TYR A 295 -11.16 1.77 -4.35
N ASP A 296 -10.91 1.53 -5.64
CA ASP A 296 -11.85 0.92 -6.58
C ASP A 296 -11.62 -0.59 -6.72
N LEU A 297 -10.37 -1.02 -6.56
CA LEU A 297 -9.91 -2.40 -6.53
C LEU A 297 -9.01 -2.58 -5.31
N LEU A 298 -8.96 -3.77 -4.74
CA LEU A 298 -8.22 -4.03 -3.52
C LEU A 298 -7.31 -5.26 -3.68
N ARG A 299 -5.99 -5.07 -3.55
CA ARG A 299 -5.06 -6.18 -3.36
C ARG A 299 -5.03 -6.54 -1.88
N ILE A 300 -5.13 -7.82 -1.58
CA ILE A 300 -4.88 -8.32 -0.21
C ILE A 300 -3.55 -9.05 -0.22
N ASP A 301 -2.61 -8.49 0.52
CA ASP A 301 -1.28 -9.03 0.72
C ASP A 301 -1.31 -10.29 1.57
N HIS A 302 -0.50 -11.29 1.23
CA HIS A 302 -0.41 -12.58 1.89
C HIS A 302 -1.75 -13.34 1.97
N PHE A 303 -2.50 -13.40 0.86
CA PHE A 303 -3.82 -14.04 0.78
C PHE A 303 -3.82 -15.49 1.28
N ARG A 304 -2.70 -16.23 1.09
CA ARG A 304 -2.59 -17.61 1.59
C ARG A 304 -2.86 -17.74 3.09
N GLY A 305 -2.63 -16.69 3.88
CA GLY A 305 -2.87 -16.67 5.31
C GLY A 305 -4.32 -16.88 5.72
N PHE A 306 -5.26 -16.75 4.78
CA PHE A 306 -6.67 -17.11 5.01
C PHE A 306 -6.92 -18.61 4.88
N ASP A 307 -6.06 -19.35 4.20
CA ASP A 307 -6.10 -20.82 4.16
C ASP A 307 -5.30 -21.43 5.31
N THR A 308 -4.01 -21.14 5.30
CA THR A 308 -3.03 -21.59 6.29
C THR A 308 -2.01 -20.50 6.58
N TYR A 309 -1.70 -20.30 7.85
CA TYR A 309 -0.75 -19.29 8.30
C TYR A 309 0.30 -19.89 9.24
N TRP A 310 1.49 -19.30 9.25
CA TRP A 310 2.60 -19.74 10.11
C TRP A 310 2.54 -19.00 11.44
N ALA A 311 2.24 -19.76 12.51
CA ALA A 311 2.07 -19.26 13.86
C ALA A 311 3.34 -19.52 14.68
N ILE A 312 4.00 -18.48 15.15
CA ILE A 312 5.27 -18.55 15.88
C ILE A 312 5.00 -18.17 17.34
N PRO A 313 5.48 -18.94 18.34
CA PRO A 313 5.38 -18.53 19.75
C PRO A 313 6.00 -17.14 19.96
N ALA A 314 5.31 -16.23 20.66
CA ALA A 314 5.82 -14.90 20.91
C ALA A 314 7.14 -14.95 21.70
N GLY A 315 8.07 -14.08 21.37
CA GLY A 315 9.43 -14.07 21.96
C GLY A 315 10.40 -15.10 21.37
N SER A 316 9.99 -15.87 20.34
CA SER A 316 10.94 -16.72 19.61
C SER A 316 12.00 -15.88 18.88
N PRO A 317 13.26 -16.31 18.87
CA PRO A 317 14.34 -15.57 18.20
C PRO A 317 14.29 -15.65 16.67
N THR A 318 13.67 -16.69 16.13
CA THR A 318 13.53 -16.96 14.69
C THR A 318 12.14 -17.55 14.38
N ALA A 319 11.81 -17.70 13.12
CA ALA A 319 10.56 -18.33 12.71
C ALA A 319 10.58 -19.88 12.72
N CYS A 320 11.72 -20.51 13.01
CA CYS A 320 11.91 -21.98 12.96
C CYS A 320 10.96 -22.76 13.88
N THR A 321 10.51 -22.17 14.98
CA THR A 321 9.66 -22.83 15.99
C THR A 321 8.16 -22.74 15.71
N GLY A 322 7.78 -22.12 14.58
CA GLY A 322 6.39 -21.95 14.19
C GLY A 322 5.70 -23.27 13.82
N LYS A 323 4.38 -23.16 13.61
CA LYS A 323 3.53 -24.24 13.12
C LYS A 323 2.50 -23.71 12.15
N TRP A 324 2.10 -24.55 11.17
CA TRP A 324 0.98 -24.26 10.31
C TRP A 324 -0.34 -24.37 11.06
N GLU A 325 -1.17 -23.36 10.95
CA GLU A 325 -2.53 -23.28 11.49
C GLU A 325 -3.51 -23.02 10.35
N ILE A 326 -4.76 -23.44 10.55
CA ILE A 326 -5.82 -23.30 9.54
C ILE A 326 -6.51 -21.95 9.72
N GLY A 327 -6.65 -21.19 8.65
CA GLY A 327 -7.36 -19.93 8.57
C GLY A 327 -8.88 -20.08 8.39
N PRO A 328 -9.61 -18.98 8.22
CA PRO A 328 -11.07 -18.95 8.10
C PRO A 328 -11.58 -19.45 6.74
N ARG A 329 -10.73 -19.55 5.73
CA ARG A 329 -11.05 -19.98 4.36
C ARG A 329 -12.27 -19.24 3.79
N MET A 330 -13.14 -19.92 3.05
CA MET A 330 -14.33 -19.33 2.43
C MET A 330 -15.37 -18.80 3.42
N ASP A 331 -15.36 -19.21 4.69
CA ASP A 331 -16.29 -18.68 5.71
C ASP A 331 -16.20 -17.14 5.80
N LEU A 332 -14.98 -16.59 5.78
CA LEU A 332 -14.75 -15.14 5.75
C LEU A 332 -15.29 -14.49 4.47
N PHE A 333 -14.94 -15.05 3.31
CA PHE A 333 -15.31 -14.44 2.03
C PHE A 333 -16.81 -14.51 1.77
N HIS A 334 -17.49 -15.57 2.17
CA HIS A 334 -18.96 -15.64 2.15
C HIS A 334 -19.60 -14.56 3.04
N ALA A 335 -19.04 -14.29 4.23
CA ALA A 335 -19.54 -13.22 5.09
C ALA A 335 -19.30 -11.83 4.49
N LEU A 336 -18.14 -11.61 3.87
CA LEU A 336 -17.82 -10.38 3.16
C LEU A 336 -18.76 -10.16 1.97
N GLU A 337 -18.96 -11.17 1.12
CA GLU A 337 -19.86 -11.09 -0.04
C GLU A 337 -21.31 -10.87 0.36
N ALA A 338 -21.77 -11.54 1.42
CA ALA A 338 -23.13 -11.34 1.95
C ALA A 338 -23.37 -9.90 2.43
N ALA A 339 -22.33 -9.25 2.98
CA ALA A 339 -22.43 -7.89 3.54
C ALA A 339 -22.12 -6.78 2.54
N LEU A 340 -21.27 -7.03 1.53
CA LEU A 340 -20.69 -6.02 0.64
C LEU A 340 -21.01 -6.24 -0.84
N GLY A 341 -21.60 -7.39 -1.19
CA GLY A 341 -21.81 -7.79 -2.58
C GLY A 341 -20.51 -8.28 -3.23
N LYS A 342 -20.42 -8.13 -4.56
CA LYS A 342 -19.24 -8.55 -5.31
C LYS A 342 -17.99 -7.82 -4.85
N LEU A 343 -16.96 -8.59 -4.52
CA LEU A 343 -15.69 -8.09 -4.00
C LEU A 343 -14.68 -7.88 -5.15
N PRO A 344 -14.23 -6.65 -5.41
CA PRO A 344 -13.21 -6.35 -6.40
C PRO A 344 -11.80 -6.59 -5.83
N ILE A 345 -11.53 -7.83 -5.39
CA ILE A 345 -10.29 -8.23 -4.71
C ILE A 345 -9.33 -8.89 -5.69
N ILE A 346 -8.05 -8.63 -5.53
CA ILE A 346 -6.90 -9.33 -6.12
C ILE A 346 -6.18 -10.03 -4.97
N ALA A 347 -5.98 -11.34 -5.12
CA ALA A 347 -5.30 -12.15 -4.12
C ALA A 347 -3.79 -12.19 -4.40
N GLU A 348 -2.98 -11.81 -3.42
CA GLU A 348 -1.55 -12.08 -3.49
C GLU A 348 -1.32 -13.53 -3.07
N ASP A 349 -1.10 -14.40 -4.07
CA ASP A 349 -0.92 -15.84 -3.97
C ASP A 349 0.51 -16.26 -4.25
N LEU A 350 1.49 -15.48 -3.83
CA LEU A 350 2.91 -15.77 -4.02
C LEU A 350 3.46 -16.69 -2.92
N GLY A 351 4.63 -17.27 -3.16
CA GLY A 351 5.34 -18.16 -2.24
C GLY A 351 4.93 -19.64 -2.37
N GLU A 352 5.11 -20.42 -1.32
CA GLU A 352 4.79 -21.86 -1.31
C GLU A 352 3.27 -22.07 -1.19
N LEU A 353 2.66 -22.64 -2.23
CA LEU A 353 1.21 -22.83 -2.28
C LEU A 353 0.85 -24.32 -2.07
N PHE A 354 0.18 -24.60 -0.97
CA PHE A 354 -0.48 -25.89 -0.75
C PHE A 354 -1.67 -26.07 -1.70
N PRO A 355 -2.10 -27.32 -1.99
CA PRO A 355 -3.29 -27.56 -2.79
C PRO A 355 -4.53 -26.82 -2.26
N SER A 356 -4.70 -26.75 -0.93
CA SER A 356 -5.81 -26.06 -0.28
C SER A 356 -5.83 -24.54 -0.51
N VAL A 357 -4.65 -23.89 -0.66
CA VAL A 357 -4.56 -22.47 -1.03
C VAL A 357 -5.06 -22.26 -2.47
N ARG A 358 -4.71 -23.18 -3.38
CA ARG A 358 -5.20 -23.13 -4.78
C ARG A 358 -6.72 -23.35 -4.85
N GLU A 359 -7.25 -24.27 -4.03
CA GLU A 359 -8.70 -24.47 -3.87
C GLU A 359 -9.37 -23.19 -3.36
N LEU A 360 -8.85 -22.58 -2.31
CA LEU A 360 -9.38 -21.31 -1.77
C LEU A 360 -9.40 -20.21 -2.83
N LEU A 361 -8.31 -20.07 -3.60
CA LEU A 361 -8.24 -19.09 -4.67
C LEU A 361 -9.28 -19.36 -5.76
N ALA A 362 -9.44 -20.62 -6.17
CA ALA A 362 -10.43 -21.03 -7.16
C ALA A 362 -11.87 -20.76 -6.67
N ASP A 363 -12.17 -21.14 -5.43
CA ASP A 363 -13.51 -20.97 -4.82
C ASP A 363 -13.85 -19.48 -4.64
N SER A 364 -12.88 -18.65 -4.28
CA SER A 364 -13.07 -17.19 -4.15
C SER A 364 -13.28 -16.49 -5.49
N THR A 365 -12.91 -17.11 -6.60
CA THR A 365 -12.90 -16.52 -7.95
C THR A 365 -12.03 -15.26 -8.10
N PHE A 366 -11.22 -14.93 -7.11
CA PHE A 366 -10.32 -13.78 -7.19
C PHE A 366 -9.16 -14.03 -8.16
N PRO A 367 -8.72 -13.02 -8.93
CA PRO A 367 -7.51 -13.14 -9.71
C PRO A 367 -6.29 -13.25 -8.78
N GLY A 368 -5.45 -14.25 -9.01
CA GLY A 368 -4.12 -14.35 -8.40
C GLY A 368 -3.07 -13.55 -9.16
N MET A 369 -1.87 -13.47 -8.61
CA MET A 369 -0.75 -12.71 -9.17
C MET A 369 0.24 -13.63 -9.90
N LYS A 370 0.84 -13.10 -10.96
CA LYS A 370 1.94 -13.74 -11.71
C LYS A 370 3.10 -12.76 -11.81
N VAL A 371 4.26 -13.15 -11.28
CA VAL A 371 5.49 -12.33 -11.27
C VAL A 371 6.49 -12.90 -12.25
N LEU A 372 6.78 -12.15 -13.30
CA LEU A 372 7.60 -12.62 -14.41
C LEU A 372 9.05 -12.88 -14.02
N GLN A 373 9.62 -12.14 -13.09
CA GLN A 373 10.98 -12.38 -12.58
C GLN A 373 11.16 -13.78 -11.99
N PHE A 374 10.09 -14.45 -11.54
CA PHE A 374 10.14 -15.81 -11.00
C PHE A 374 10.08 -16.91 -12.05
N ALA A 375 9.89 -16.53 -13.32
CA ALA A 375 9.66 -17.49 -14.41
C ALA A 375 10.91 -18.26 -14.85
N PHE A 376 12.10 -17.71 -14.68
CA PHE A 376 13.27 -18.15 -15.47
C PHE A 376 14.26 -19.05 -14.72
N GLY A 377 13.93 -19.53 -13.53
CA GLY A 377 14.75 -20.48 -12.77
C GLY A 377 14.92 -21.86 -13.43
N GLY A 378 14.08 -22.16 -14.43
CA GLY A 378 14.09 -23.39 -15.21
C GLY A 378 13.02 -24.40 -14.83
N GLY A 379 12.80 -25.40 -15.70
CA GLY A 379 11.70 -26.36 -15.57
C GLY A 379 10.35 -25.79 -16.00
N ASP A 380 9.29 -26.58 -15.83
CA ASP A 380 7.93 -26.13 -15.97
C ASP A 380 7.56 -25.31 -14.72
N ASN A 381 7.15 -24.07 -14.94
CA ASN A 381 7.00 -23.09 -13.88
C ASN A 381 5.71 -22.27 -14.12
N GLU A 382 4.88 -22.15 -13.12
CA GLU A 382 3.60 -21.44 -13.20
C GLU A 382 3.74 -19.94 -13.52
N TYR A 383 4.93 -19.36 -13.34
CA TYR A 383 5.23 -17.97 -13.69
C TYR A 383 5.68 -17.78 -15.15
N LEU A 384 5.83 -18.86 -15.95
CA LEU A 384 6.05 -18.73 -17.38
C LEU A 384 4.78 -18.23 -18.08
N PRO A 385 4.85 -17.22 -18.96
CA PRO A 385 3.67 -16.61 -19.56
C PRO A 385 2.69 -17.54 -20.26
N HIS A 386 3.18 -18.66 -20.82
CA HIS A 386 2.33 -19.67 -21.47
C HIS A 386 1.52 -20.53 -20.49
N ASN A 387 1.85 -20.51 -19.19
CA ASN A 387 1.13 -21.21 -18.12
C ASN A 387 0.12 -20.32 -17.39
N TYR A 388 0.00 -19.03 -17.76
CA TYR A 388 -0.93 -18.13 -17.09
C TYR A 388 -2.38 -18.49 -17.38
N VAL A 389 -3.23 -18.22 -16.39
CA VAL A 389 -4.68 -18.24 -16.56
C VAL A 389 -5.19 -16.82 -16.84
N LYS A 390 -6.33 -16.73 -17.53
CA LYS A 390 -6.91 -15.43 -17.90
C LYS A 390 -7.27 -14.58 -16.68
N ASN A 391 -7.93 -15.21 -15.68
CA ASN A 391 -8.28 -14.53 -14.42
C ASN A 391 -7.04 -14.36 -13.52
N SER A 392 -6.12 -13.51 -13.93
CA SER A 392 -4.90 -13.20 -13.18
C SER A 392 -4.43 -11.76 -13.44
N VAL A 393 -3.50 -11.31 -12.61
CA VAL A 393 -2.79 -10.04 -12.76
C VAL A 393 -1.30 -10.36 -12.92
N VAL A 394 -0.71 -9.94 -14.03
CA VAL A 394 0.73 -10.12 -14.27
C VAL A 394 1.50 -8.87 -13.90
N TYR A 395 2.63 -9.08 -13.25
CA TYR A 395 3.65 -8.08 -12.94
C TYR A 395 4.98 -8.52 -13.53
N PRO A 396 5.78 -7.63 -14.13
CA PRO A 396 7.19 -7.95 -14.43
C PRO A 396 7.97 -8.22 -13.15
N GLY A 397 7.78 -7.38 -12.14
CA GLY A 397 8.18 -7.47 -10.75
C GLY A 397 7.19 -6.65 -9.91
N THR A 398 7.12 -6.91 -8.61
CA THR A 398 6.31 -6.14 -7.64
C THR A 398 7.18 -5.06 -6.97
N HIS A 399 6.64 -4.37 -5.97
CA HIS A 399 7.41 -3.45 -5.11
C HIS A 399 8.48 -4.15 -4.25
N ASP A 400 8.38 -5.46 -4.08
CA ASP A 400 9.33 -6.30 -3.33
C ASP A 400 10.44 -6.89 -4.22
N ASN A 401 10.32 -6.72 -5.52
CA ASN A 401 11.33 -7.15 -6.47
C ASN A 401 12.19 -5.95 -6.89
N THR A 402 13.42 -6.21 -7.27
CA THR A 402 14.23 -5.17 -7.90
C THR A 402 13.69 -4.80 -9.28
N THR A 403 14.12 -3.67 -9.84
CA THR A 403 13.71 -3.25 -11.19
C THR A 403 14.18 -4.26 -12.25
N LEU A 404 13.53 -4.27 -13.41
CA LEU A 404 13.90 -5.16 -14.50
C LEU A 404 15.34 -4.94 -15.00
N THR A 405 15.79 -3.68 -14.99
CA THR A 405 17.17 -3.33 -15.35
C THR A 405 18.14 -3.95 -14.37
N ASP A 406 17.94 -3.73 -13.07
CA ASP A 406 18.80 -4.29 -12.03
C ASP A 406 18.70 -5.81 -11.94
N TRP A 407 17.49 -6.38 -12.14
CA TRP A 407 17.33 -7.82 -12.23
C TRP A 407 18.22 -8.42 -13.31
N TRP A 408 18.19 -7.81 -14.52
CA TRP A 408 19.03 -8.27 -15.63
C TRP A 408 20.52 -8.07 -15.37
N GLU A 409 20.92 -6.95 -14.81
CA GLU A 409 22.35 -6.63 -14.61
C GLU A 409 22.96 -7.41 -13.43
N ASN A 410 22.27 -7.46 -12.30
CA ASN A 410 22.86 -7.85 -11.02
C ASN A 410 22.17 -9.02 -10.34
N ALA A 411 20.82 -9.09 -10.31
CA ALA A 411 20.11 -10.05 -9.46
C ALA A 411 19.94 -11.42 -10.10
N ALA A 412 19.63 -11.50 -11.42
CA ALA A 412 19.42 -12.77 -12.10
C ALA A 412 20.72 -13.56 -12.24
N THR A 413 20.64 -14.85 -11.95
CA THR A 413 21.75 -15.79 -12.19
C THR A 413 22.03 -15.95 -13.69
N GLY A 414 23.22 -16.43 -14.03
CA GLY A 414 23.56 -16.73 -15.43
C GLY A 414 22.59 -17.70 -16.09
N LYS A 415 22.02 -18.65 -15.33
CA LYS A 415 21.00 -19.59 -15.81
C LYS A 415 19.69 -18.89 -16.11
N GLU A 416 19.22 -18.03 -15.22
CA GLU A 416 18.00 -17.27 -15.41
C GLU A 416 18.10 -16.31 -16.60
N LYS A 417 19.24 -15.60 -16.74
CA LYS A 417 19.50 -14.75 -17.91
C LYS A 417 19.46 -15.54 -19.21
N ALA A 418 20.08 -16.73 -19.23
CA ALA A 418 20.08 -17.59 -20.41
C ALA A 418 18.67 -18.09 -20.77
N ASN A 419 17.90 -18.53 -19.78
CA ASN A 419 16.54 -19.00 -19.98
C ASN A 419 15.63 -17.84 -20.46
N ALA A 420 15.72 -16.67 -19.81
CA ALA A 420 14.97 -15.49 -20.19
C ALA A 420 15.32 -15.03 -21.60
N ALA A 421 16.61 -14.93 -21.95
CA ALA A 421 17.05 -14.51 -23.27
C ALA A 421 16.54 -15.45 -24.38
N ALA A 422 16.60 -16.76 -24.15
CA ALA A 422 16.06 -17.75 -25.08
C ALA A 422 14.53 -17.68 -25.19
N TYR A 423 13.82 -17.61 -24.06
CA TYR A 423 12.37 -17.53 -24.01
C TYR A 423 11.82 -16.28 -24.69
N LEU A 424 12.50 -15.16 -24.51
CA LEU A 424 12.13 -13.87 -25.06
C LEU A 424 12.67 -13.61 -26.49
N HIS A 425 13.27 -14.64 -27.11
CA HIS A 425 13.84 -14.57 -28.47
C HIS A 425 14.94 -13.49 -28.63
N LEU A 426 15.67 -13.19 -27.58
CA LEU A 426 16.83 -12.29 -27.62
C LEU A 426 18.11 -13.01 -28.04
N THR A 427 18.10 -14.32 -27.94
CA THR A 427 19.20 -15.23 -28.31
C THR A 427 18.63 -16.50 -28.92
N PRO A 428 19.48 -17.41 -29.51
CA PRO A 428 19.06 -18.77 -29.86
C PRO A 428 18.55 -19.55 -28.65
N CYS A 429 17.79 -20.65 -28.89
CA CYS A 429 17.17 -21.46 -27.83
C CYS A 429 18.17 -22.09 -26.83
N LYS A 430 19.45 -22.23 -27.21
CA LYS A 430 20.53 -22.70 -26.33
C LYS A 430 21.69 -21.69 -26.41
N PRO A 431 21.60 -20.57 -25.76
CA PRO A 431 22.59 -19.52 -25.90
C PRO A 431 23.90 -19.88 -25.20
N THR A 432 25.00 -19.46 -25.77
CA THR A 432 26.30 -19.44 -25.11
C THR A 432 26.35 -18.28 -24.13
N ALA A 433 27.24 -18.34 -23.13
CA ALA A 433 27.46 -17.24 -22.17
C ALA A 433 27.82 -15.93 -22.90
N LYS A 434 28.52 -15.98 -24.02
CA LYS A 434 28.87 -14.82 -24.84
C LYS A 434 27.64 -14.17 -25.48
N GLU A 435 26.71 -14.97 -25.99
CA GLU A 435 25.46 -14.45 -26.57
C GLU A 435 24.57 -13.83 -25.52
N VAL A 436 24.45 -14.43 -24.32
CA VAL A 436 23.72 -13.86 -23.20
C VAL A 436 24.35 -12.52 -22.75
N ALA A 437 25.68 -12.49 -22.63
CA ALA A 437 26.41 -11.27 -22.25
C ALA A 437 26.31 -10.13 -23.30
N ALA A 438 25.97 -10.46 -24.54
CA ALA A 438 25.77 -9.48 -25.62
C ALA A 438 24.35 -8.82 -25.57
N VAL A 439 23.41 -9.37 -24.81
CA VAL A 439 22.06 -8.81 -24.67
C VAL A 439 22.15 -7.54 -23.81
N LYS A 440 21.74 -6.41 -24.36
CA LYS A 440 21.73 -5.14 -23.64
C LYS A 440 20.62 -5.13 -22.58
N PRO A 441 20.84 -4.57 -21.39
CA PRO A 441 19.84 -4.49 -20.30
C PRO A 441 18.51 -3.89 -20.76
N ASP A 442 18.54 -2.81 -21.54
CA ASP A 442 17.33 -2.16 -22.07
C ASP A 442 16.54 -3.06 -23.03
N ALA A 443 17.23 -3.86 -23.86
CA ALA A 443 16.57 -4.84 -24.73
C ALA A 443 15.89 -5.95 -23.93
N ALA A 444 16.55 -6.44 -22.88
CA ALA A 444 15.98 -7.43 -21.96
C ALA A 444 14.76 -6.87 -21.22
N ARG A 445 14.87 -5.66 -20.67
CA ARG A 445 13.78 -4.94 -20.01
C ARG A 445 12.57 -4.80 -20.92
N ILE A 446 12.75 -4.28 -22.14
CA ILE A 446 11.64 -4.11 -23.11
C ILE A 446 11.00 -5.46 -23.46
N ALA A 447 11.79 -6.51 -23.64
CA ALA A 447 11.26 -7.84 -23.95
C ALA A 447 10.45 -8.42 -22.77
N LEU A 448 10.88 -8.20 -21.53
CA LEU A 448 10.14 -8.59 -20.32
C LEU A 448 8.83 -7.80 -20.19
N LEU A 449 8.82 -6.49 -20.43
CA LEU A 449 7.61 -5.67 -20.46
C LEU A 449 6.61 -6.20 -21.49
N ARG A 450 7.08 -6.50 -22.69
CA ARG A 450 6.27 -7.05 -23.78
C ARG A 450 5.73 -8.45 -23.45
N ALA A 451 6.51 -9.28 -22.79
CA ALA A 451 6.04 -10.61 -22.34
C ALA A 451 4.90 -10.48 -21.32
N ALA A 452 4.99 -9.54 -20.38
CA ALA A 452 3.90 -9.27 -19.46
C ALA A 452 2.66 -8.72 -20.17
N LEU A 453 2.81 -7.71 -21.03
CA LEU A 453 1.71 -7.12 -21.80
C LEU A 453 1.09 -8.12 -22.80
N GLY A 454 1.89 -8.99 -23.42
CA GLY A 454 1.45 -10.01 -24.37
C GLY A 454 0.76 -11.21 -23.72
N SER A 455 0.89 -11.42 -22.41
CA SER A 455 0.34 -12.59 -21.70
C SER A 455 -1.19 -12.65 -21.77
N VAL A 456 -1.79 -13.81 -21.43
CA VAL A 456 -3.26 -14.00 -21.41
C VAL A 456 -3.94 -13.38 -20.20
N ALA A 457 -3.19 -12.94 -19.18
CA ALA A 457 -3.73 -12.33 -17.97
C ALA A 457 -4.69 -11.17 -18.29
N ASP A 458 -5.79 -11.06 -17.55
CA ASP A 458 -6.75 -9.96 -17.75
C ASP A 458 -6.14 -8.59 -17.43
N ARG A 459 -5.21 -8.53 -16.47
CA ARG A 459 -4.53 -7.29 -16.08
C ARG A 459 -3.02 -7.43 -16.16
N ALA A 460 -2.35 -6.37 -16.58
CA ALA A 460 -0.89 -6.24 -16.52
C ALA A 460 -0.55 -4.94 -15.80
N ILE A 461 0.14 -5.03 -14.67
CA ILE A 461 0.58 -3.89 -13.87
C ILE A 461 2.09 -3.80 -13.91
N ILE A 462 2.60 -2.64 -14.31
CA ILE A 462 4.03 -2.42 -14.49
C ILE A 462 4.49 -1.33 -13.52
N PRO A 463 5.54 -1.59 -12.71
CA PRO A 463 6.13 -0.55 -11.87
C PRO A 463 6.65 0.62 -12.70
N MET A 464 6.44 1.86 -12.21
CA MET A 464 6.91 3.05 -12.91
C MET A 464 8.43 3.04 -13.17
N PRO A 465 9.29 2.60 -12.23
CA PRO A 465 10.73 2.46 -12.49
C PRO A 465 11.08 1.62 -13.72
N ASP A 466 10.30 0.57 -14.00
CA ASP A 466 10.53 -0.30 -15.16
C ASP A 466 10.20 0.40 -16.49
N TRP A 467 9.17 1.25 -16.52
CA TRP A 467 8.88 2.10 -17.66
C TRP A 467 9.97 3.15 -17.90
N LEU A 468 10.53 3.70 -16.82
CA LEU A 468 11.62 4.68 -16.86
C LEU A 468 12.97 4.03 -17.22
N GLY A 469 13.13 2.73 -17.04
CA GLY A 469 14.38 2.02 -17.26
C GLY A 469 15.43 2.25 -16.18
N LEU A 470 14.98 2.53 -14.95
CA LEU A 470 15.84 2.77 -13.80
C LEU A 470 16.44 1.46 -13.26
N GLY A 471 17.58 1.58 -12.58
CA GLY A 471 18.30 0.49 -11.94
C GLY A 471 17.96 0.31 -10.47
N ALA A 472 18.94 -0.20 -9.70
CA ALA A 472 18.81 -0.51 -8.28
C ALA A 472 18.43 0.72 -7.41
N GLU A 473 18.73 1.92 -7.86
CA GLU A 473 18.41 3.18 -7.18
C GLU A 473 16.91 3.42 -7.02
N ALA A 474 16.10 2.76 -7.86
CA ALA A 474 14.64 2.88 -7.84
C ALA A 474 13.93 1.66 -7.22
N HIS A 475 14.67 0.80 -6.53
CA HIS A 475 14.10 -0.32 -5.78
C HIS A 475 13.28 0.21 -4.59
N LEU A 476 12.03 -0.27 -4.48
CA LEU A 476 11.11 0.22 -3.45
C LEU A 476 11.32 -0.48 -2.11
N ASN A 477 11.38 -1.81 -2.11
CA ASN A 477 11.51 -2.60 -0.89
C ASN A 477 12.41 -3.84 -1.08
N THR A 478 13.29 -4.07 -0.13
CA THR A 478 14.03 -5.34 0.02
C THR A 478 13.47 -6.07 1.24
N PRO A 479 12.66 -7.13 1.06
CA PRO A 479 12.10 -7.88 2.17
C PRO A 479 13.18 -8.36 3.15
N GLY A 480 12.91 -8.23 4.46
CA GLY A 480 13.85 -8.63 5.51
C GLY A 480 14.98 -7.64 5.81
N LYS A 481 15.13 -6.53 5.05
CA LYS A 481 16.12 -5.49 5.30
C LYS A 481 15.45 -4.31 6.05
N LEU A 482 16.01 -3.92 7.17
CA LEU A 482 15.61 -2.70 7.88
C LEU A 482 16.35 -1.48 7.33
N GLY A 483 15.58 -0.42 7.04
CA GLY A 483 16.11 0.86 6.55
C GLY A 483 16.48 0.89 5.07
N GLY A 484 16.40 2.07 4.47
CA GLY A 484 16.69 2.29 3.05
C GLY A 484 15.60 1.82 2.09
N ASN A 485 14.48 1.32 2.59
CA ASN A 485 13.30 0.96 1.81
C ASN A 485 12.31 2.14 1.73
N TRP A 486 11.43 2.12 0.73
CA TRP A 486 10.30 3.06 0.56
C TRP A 486 10.73 4.51 0.29
N THR A 487 11.99 4.74 -0.04
CA THR A 487 12.59 6.08 -0.16
C THR A 487 12.58 6.64 -1.56
N TRP A 488 12.52 5.78 -2.59
CA TRP A 488 12.63 6.24 -3.98
C TRP A 488 11.54 7.23 -4.37
N ARG A 489 11.95 8.29 -5.08
CA ARG A 489 11.07 9.29 -5.69
C ARG A 489 11.43 9.52 -7.15
N ALA A 490 10.41 9.72 -7.98
CA ALA A 490 10.61 10.08 -9.38
C ALA A 490 11.17 11.52 -9.50
N ALA A 491 11.99 11.72 -10.51
CA ALA A 491 12.47 13.05 -10.85
C ALA A 491 11.32 13.93 -11.37
N GLU A 492 11.43 15.23 -11.16
CA GLU A 492 10.48 16.20 -11.73
C GLU A 492 10.42 16.06 -13.27
N GLY A 493 9.23 16.04 -13.84
CA GLY A 493 9.01 15.87 -15.27
C GLY A 493 9.17 14.44 -15.80
N PHE A 494 9.23 13.42 -14.93
CA PHE A 494 9.27 12.00 -15.32
C PHE A 494 8.06 11.57 -16.17
N ASP A 495 6.94 12.24 -15.99
CA ASP A 495 5.63 12.02 -16.61
C ASP A 495 5.40 12.81 -17.90
N ALA A 496 6.50 13.13 -18.60
CA ALA A 496 6.44 13.89 -19.84
C ALA A 496 5.73 13.13 -20.97
N GLU A 497 5.11 13.90 -21.88
CA GLU A 497 4.33 13.41 -23.01
C GLU A 497 5.02 12.31 -23.85
N PRO A 498 6.33 12.40 -24.21
CA PRO A 498 6.97 11.35 -24.99
C PRO A 498 6.94 9.97 -24.33
N LEU A 499 6.98 9.90 -22.99
CA LEU A 499 6.85 8.65 -22.26
C LEU A 499 5.41 8.14 -22.29
N ALA A 500 4.43 9.01 -22.10
CA ALA A 500 3.01 8.64 -22.16
C ALA A 500 2.65 8.02 -23.52
N SER A 501 3.03 8.67 -24.61
CA SER A 501 2.82 8.17 -25.98
C SER A 501 3.52 6.84 -26.25
N ARG A 502 4.74 6.64 -25.72
CA ARG A 502 5.46 5.37 -25.84
C ARG A 502 4.72 4.25 -25.10
N ILE A 503 4.27 4.49 -23.86
CA ILE A 503 3.54 3.51 -23.06
C ILE A 503 2.21 3.17 -23.73
N GLN A 504 1.48 4.18 -24.22
CA GLN A 504 0.23 3.97 -24.95
C GLN A 504 0.45 3.05 -26.16
N ALA A 505 1.42 3.37 -27.01
CA ALA A 505 1.72 2.59 -28.20
C ALA A 505 2.09 1.11 -27.87
N GLU A 506 2.89 0.87 -26.83
CA GLU A 506 3.20 -0.49 -26.38
C GLU A 506 1.95 -1.22 -25.88
N CYS A 507 1.06 -0.55 -25.16
CA CYS A 507 -0.19 -1.14 -24.67
C CYS A 507 -1.21 -1.41 -25.80
N GLU A 508 -1.26 -0.56 -26.82
CA GLU A 508 -2.13 -0.73 -28.01
C GLU A 508 -1.80 -2.00 -28.79
N VAL A 509 -0.51 -2.31 -28.97
CA VAL A 509 -0.06 -3.54 -29.65
C VAL A 509 -0.69 -4.79 -29.03
N TYR A 510 -0.91 -4.79 -27.71
CA TYR A 510 -1.44 -5.92 -26.95
C TYR A 510 -2.93 -5.74 -26.57
N CYS A 511 -3.64 -4.80 -27.16
CA CYS A 511 -5.04 -4.48 -26.86
C CYS A 511 -5.27 -4.20 -25.36
N ARG A 512 -4.35 -3.48 -24.71
CA ARG A 512 -4.40 -3.10 -23.28
C ARG A 512 -4.47 -1.59 -23.06
N ALA A 513 -4.39 -0.78 -24.12
CA ALA A 513 -4.59 0.65 -23.98
C ALA A 513 -6.09 0.94 -23.81
N LYS A 514 -6.38 1.89 -22.95
CA LYS A 514 -7.71 2.45 -22.81
C LYS A 514 -8.00 3.34 -24.02
N GLU A 515 -9.21 3.22 -24.59
CA GLU A 515 -9.67 4.16 -25.61
C GLU A 515 -9.74 5.58 -25.01
N PRO A 516 -9.33 6.61 -25.75
CA PRO A 516 -9.46 7.99 -25.29
C PRO A 516 -10.93 8.27 -24.95
N VAL A 517 -11.18 8.91 -23.82
CA VAL A 517 -12.51 9.45 -23.51
C VAL A 517 -12.78 10.51 -24.57
N GLU A 518 -13.77 10.30 -25.44
CA GLU A 518 -14.16 11.29 -26.45
C GLU A 518 -14.39 12.63 -25.75
N LYS A 519 -13.70 13.66 -26.24
CA LYS A 519 -13.96 15.03 -25.78
C LYS A 519 -15.40 15.31 -26.15
N GLU A 520 -16.28 15.54 -25.17
CA GLU A 520 -17.58 16.12 -25.42
C GLU A 520 -17.35 17.34 -26.32
N GLU A 521 -17.72 17.22 -27.61
CA GLU A 521 -17.76 18.37 -28.48
C GLU A 521 -18.70 19.39 -27.83
N LYS A 522 -18.12 20.50 -27.40
CA LYS A 522 -18.93 21.65 -27.04
C LYS A 522 -19.70 22.04 -28.30
N THR A 523 -20.90 21.49 -28.42
CA THR A 523 -21.90 22.04 -29.34
C THR A 523 -22.22 23.45 -28.86
N SER A 524 -21.47 24.41 -29.41
CA SER A 524 -21.84 25.83 -29.36
C SER A 524 -23.09 26.00 -30.18
N ASN A 525 -24.21 26.15 -29.51
CA ASN A 525 -25.39 26.84 -30.06
C ASN A 525 -25.52 28.20 -29.40
#